data_dbdfb80c44eda846bbe71a6a7b490c3a
#
_entry.id   dbdfb80c44eda846bbe71a6a7b490c3a
#
_cell.length_a   1.000
_cell.length_b   1.000
_cell.length_c   1.000
_cell.angle_alpha   90.00
_cell.angle_beta   90.00
_cell.angle_gamma   90.00
#
_symmetry.space_group_name_H-M   'P 1'
#
loop_
_entity.id
_entity.type
_entity.pdbx_description
1 polymer ?
#
loop_
_entity_poly.entity_id
_entity_poly.type
_entity_poly.pdbx_seq_one_letter_code
_entity_poly.pdbx_strand_id
1 'polypeptide(L)'
;SQFVPKFDPASEPLSEEVLEVNDYIHEKAGYSLYDAQLAVTEAVKRQLARKRVALIIAECGSGKTKIGSTALGALHGLWADQKRKGGRKSFGIVMCPSHVTQKWVREIGETLPDTYGMVVRTISDINRLYAMYEEGDKSVFAVFSKEQARDGYMRYPAVRWNRRRRAFLCPDCDGVIEMEISEDGSRYTVPADQFFFQKEHKKNHTCPHCGTPLWSAVNPDKRIDWVKIGEYGWVYRYGAQAHLRRTKNERVLDQLTEIAQNPDAFYPIRGAHRRFPLSTYIKKKLRGRIDGFLCDELHEYNNNSGQGDAMAELYGASRCFVGMTATLINGYSSGIFHLLYRIIPGLMLKDGKRYKSPGDFDAEYGVVENTYEIQDAEYNSNRRTSKRRTKSKQLPGVSPLVFSRFLLEYTAFLSLSDMGKNLPDYEEIPVPLEMPEDVR
;
A
#
# COMPACT_ATOMS: atom_id res chain seq x y z
N SER A 1 29.83 5.81 -8.58
CA SER A 1 29.76 7.21 -8.13
C SER A 1 29.77 7.21 -6.61
N GLN A 2 30.61 8.05 -6.03
CA GLN A 2 30.66 8.25 -4.58
C GLN A 2 29.32 8.87 -4.11
N PHE A 3 28.70 8.30 -3.08
CA PHE A 3 27.51 8.89 -2.47
C PHE A 3 27.90 10.22 -1.81
N VAL A 4 27.20 11.28 -2.16
CA VAL A 4 27.35 12.60 -1.55
C VAL A 4 26.10 12.90 -0.75
N PRO A 5 26.20 13.13 0.57
CA PRO A 5 25.06 13.54 1.39
C PRO A 5 24.37 14.79 0.82
N LYS A 6 23.06 14.88 0.98
CA LYS A 6 22.31 16.06 0.52
C LYS A 6 22.48 17.26 1.46
N PHE A 7 22.84 17.00 2.68
CA PHE A 7 23.15 17.96 3.72
C PHE A 7 24.19 17.37 4.67
N ASP A 8 25.16 18.17 5.01
CA ASP A 8 26.19 17.86 6.01
C ASP A 8 26.07 18.87 7.17
N PRO A 9 25.49 18.46 8.32
CA PRO A 9 25.30 19.35 9.45
C PRO A 9 26.60 19.87 10.07
N ALA A 10 27.74 19.24 9.79
CA ALA A 10 29.04 19.69 10.29
C ALA A 10 29.61 20.87 9.50
N SER A 11 29.22 21.03 8.25
CA SER A 11 29.78 22.01 7.33
C SER A 11 28.78 23.01 6.75
N GLU A 12 27.48 22.75 6.88
CA GLU A 12 26.43 23.57 6.28
C GLU A 12 25.39 24.01 7.31
N PRO A 13 24.96 25.30 7.26
CA PRO A 13 23.88 25.79 8.12
C PRO A 13 22.52 25.24 7.63
N LEU A 14 21.56 25.12 8.56
CA LEU A 14 20.17 24.93 8.23
C LEU A 14 19.61 26.12 7.46
N SER A 15 18.67 25.85 6.57
CA SER A 15 17.99 26.91 5.83
C SER A 15 16.97 27.64 6.68
N GLU A 16 16.73 28.92 6.34
CA GLU A 16 15.76 29.79 7.03
C GLU A 16 14.36 29.15 7.08
N GLU A 17 13.92 28.52 5.98
CA GLU A 17 12.59 27.88 5.91
C GLU A 17 12.42 26.70 6.88
N VAL A 18 13.48 25.95 7.17
CA VAL A 18 13.44 24.88 8.19
C VAL A 18 13.41 25.47 9.59
N LEU A 19 14.20 26.54 9.83
CA LEU A 19 14.22 27.23 11.11
C LEU A 19 12.87 27.89 11.42
N GLU A 20 12.27 28.60 10.46
CA GLU A 20 10.93 29.23 10.60
C GLU A 20 9.86 28.20 11.02
N VAL A 21 9.85 27.01 10.39
CA VAL A 21 8.88 25.95 10.77
C VAL A 21 9.20 25.40 12.15
N ASN A 22 10.47 25.23 12.51
CA ASN A 22 10.87 24.76 13.83
C ASN A 22 10.50 25.76 14.94
N ASP A 23 10.69 27.07 14.70
CA ASP A 23 10.29 28.15 15.61
C ASP A 23 8.76 28.15 15.82
N TYR A 24 7.99 27.94 14.74
CA TYR A 24 6.55 27.76 14.84
C TYR A 24 6.15 26.56 15.70
N ILE A 25 6.84 25.42 15.56
CA ILE A 25 6.60 24.24 16.40
C ILE A 25 6.86 24.58 17.86
N HIS A 26 7.95 25.32 18.13
CA HIS A 26 8.29 25.75 19.48
C HIS A 26 7.20 26.62 20.10
N GLU A 27 6.74 27.63 19.37
CA GLU A 27 5.67 28.52 19.81
C GLU A 27 4.34 27.78 20.03
N LYS A 28 4.02 26.83 19.15
CA LYS A 28 2.71 26.19 19.14
C LYS A 28 2.61 25.00 20.07
N ALA A 29 3.68 24.20 20.19
CA ALA A 29 3.69 22.93 20.92
C ALA A 29 4.63 22.93 22.14
N GLY A 30 5.44 23.97 22.34
CA GLY A 30 6.33 24.11 23.49
C GLY A 30 7.62 23.29 23.41
N TYR A 31 7.96 22.75 22.22
CA TYR A 31 9.21 22.02 22.00
C TYR A 31 9.75 22.27 20.59
N SER A 32 11.04 22.03 20.39
CA SER A 32 11.71 22.11 19.09
C SER A 32 12.15 20.74 18.64
N LEU A 33 12.39 20.58 17.35
CA LEU A 33 13.02 19.36 16.82
C LEU A 33 14.47 19.27 17.30
N TYR A 34 14.96 18.07 17.52
CA TYR A 34 16.37 17.81 17.83
C TYR A 34 17.26 18.03 16.61
N ASP A 35 18.53 18.32 16.83
CA ASP A 35 19.50 18.59 15.75
C ASP A 35 19.54 17.49 14.69
N ALA A 36 19.51 16.23 15.08
CA ALA A 36 19.46 15.10 14.15
C ALA A 36 18.16 15.07 13.31
N GLN A 37 17.02 15.44 13.92
CA GLN A 37 15.75 15.57 13.20
C GLN A 37 15.77 16.74 12.23
N LEU A 38 16.36 17.87 12.63
CA LEU A 38 16.54 19.06 11.77
C LEU A 38 17.45 18.76 10.58
N ALA A 39 18.55 18.02 10.81
CA ALA A 39 19.45 17.59 9.74
C ALA A 39 18.74 16.70 8.70
N VAL A 40 17.95 15.72 9.15
CA VAL A 40 17.12 14.87 8.27
C VAL A 40 16.07 15.72 7.54
N THR A 41 15.42 16.66 8.23
CA THR A 41 14.43 17.57 7.65
C THR A 41 15.03 18.39 6.51
N GLU A 42 16.20 18.99 6.72
CA GLU A 42 16.91 19.78 5.70
C GLU A 42 17.30 18.88 4.50
N ALA A 43 17.84 17.68 4.74
CA ALA A 43 18.20 16.75 3.69
C ALA A 43 16.98 16.36 2.84
N VAL A 44 15.83 16.05 3.48
CA VAL A 44 14.57 15.72 2.81
C VAL A 44 14.04 16.91 2.00
N LYS A 45 14.04 18.12 2.55
CA LYS A 45 13.66 19.34 1.84
C LYS A 45 14.50 19.53 0.58
N ARG A 46 15.85 19.44 0.71
CA ARG A 46 16.77 19.56 -0.43
C ARG A 46 16.57 18.50 -1.48
N GLN A 47 16.26 17.27 -1.06
CA GLN A 47 15.91 16.16 -1.96
C GLN A 47 14.65 16.52 -2.75
N LEU A 48 13.57 16.95 -2.08
CA LEU A 48 12.31 17.30 -2.70
C LEU A 48 12.38 18.52 -3.61
N ALA A 49 13.28 19.45 -3.35
CA ALA A 49 13.53 20.59 -4.24
C ALA A 49 14.12 20.16 -5.59
N ARG A 50 14.82 19.04 -5.64
CA ARG A 50 15.48 18.50 -6.86
C ARG A 50 14.75 17.34 -7.49
N LYS A 51 14.15 16.50 -6.67
CA LYS A 51 13.49 15.25 -7.06
C LYS A 51 12.10 15.20 -6.44
N ARG A 52 11.22 14.46 -7.04
CA ARG A 52 9.84 14.35 -6.60
C ARG A 52 9.65 13.44 -5.37
N VAL A 53 10.64 12.62 -5.03
CA VAL A 53 10.55 11.56 -4.01
C VAL A 53 11.60 11.76 -2.95
N ALA A 54 11.20 11.65 -1.69
CA ALA A 54 12.07 11.45 -0.54
C ALA A 54 11.50 10.34 0.35
N LEU A 55 12.38 9.56 0.97
CA LEU A 55 12.04 8.51 1.90
C LEU A 55 12.71 8.79 3.25
N ILE A 56 11.97 8.58 4.33
CA ILE A 56 12.47 8.67 5.71
C ILE A 56 12.37 7.27 6.31
N ILE A 57 13.51 6.62 6.50
CA ILE A 57 13.61 5.35 7.22
C ILE A 57 14.16 5.68 8.59
N ALA A 58 13.30 5.63 9.60
CA ALA A 58 13.66 6.05 10.92
C ALA A 58 12.94 5.21 11.99
N GLU A 59 13.61 4.93 13.09
CA GLU A 59 13.09 4.09 14.17
C GLU A 59 11.77 4.59 14.73
N CYS A 60 11.01 3.72 15.39
CA CYS A 60 9.79 4.12 16.10
C CYS A 60 10.12 5.11 17.20
N GLY A 61 9.34 6.19 17.32
CA GLY A 61 9.62 7.24 18.29
C GLY A 61 10.57 8.35 17.80
N SER A 62 11.25 8.18 16.66
CA SER A 62 12.18 9.19 16.11
C SER A 62 11.55 10.48 15.59
N GLY A 63 10.22 10.60 15.61
CA GLY A 63 9.52 11.84 15.16
C GLY A 63 9.30 11.94 13.65
N LYS A 64 9.23 10.82 12.91
CA LYS A 64 9.01 10.78 11.45
C LYS A 64 7.91 11.72 10.96
N THR A 65 6.78 11.75 11.67
CA THR A 65 5.62 12.61 11.35
C THR A 65 6.02 14.09 11.33
N LYS A 66 6.71 14.54 12.35
CA LYS A 66 7.18 15.94 12.45
C LYS A 66 8.23 16.24 11.37
N ILE A 67 9.22 15.36 11.21
CA ILE A 67 10.27 15.52 10.18
C ILE A 67 9.66 15.67 8.79
N GLY A 68 8.76 14.76 8.39
CA GLY A 68 8.13 14.78 7.07
C GLY A 68 7.25 16.02 6.87
N SER A 69 6.47 16.41 7.88
CA SER A 69 5.61 17.60 7.82
C SER A 69 6.45 18.87 7.76
N THR A 70 7.48 18.99 8.58
CA THR A 70 8.39 20.15 8.61
C THR A 70 9.12 20.32 7.27
N ALA A 71 9.65 19.21 6.71
CA ALA A 71 10.32 19.24 5.41
C ALA A 71 9.38 19.72 4.29
N LEU A 72 8.12 19.30 4.32
CA LEU A 72 7.12 19.73 3.34
C LEU A 72 6.73 21.20 3.53
N GLY A 73 6.57 21.65 4.77
CA GLY A 73 6.29 23.06 5.10
C GLY A 73 7.43 24.00 4.65
N ALA A 74 8.66 23.64 4.97
CA ALA A 74 9.85 24.38 4.55
C ALA A 74 10.02 24.39 3.01
N LEU A 75 9.71 23.29 2.34
CA LEU A 75 9.71 23.22 0.87
C LEU A 75 8.65 24.14 0.26
N HIS A 76 7.48 24.25 0.84
CA HIS A 76 6.42 25.15 0.37
C HIS A 76 6.81 26.62 0.58
N GLY A 77 7.46 26.97 1.66
CA GLY A 77 8.07 28.29 1.85
C GLY A 77 9.00 28.64 0.70
N LEU A 78 9.95 27.77 0.38
CA LEU A 78 10.88 27.93 -0.73
C LEU A 78 10.17 28.06 -2.09
N TRP A 79 9.13 27.30 -2.35
CA TRP A 79 8.37 27.42 -3.60
C TRP A 79 7.55 28.68 -3.71
N ALA A 80 7.02 29.21 -2.59
CA ALA A 80 6.28 30.45 -2.57
C ALA A 80 7.16 31.62 -3.02
N ASP A 81 8.38 31.66 -2.53
CA ASP A 81 9.32 32.76 -2.87
C ASP A 81 9.81 32.70 -4.33
N GLN A 82 9.91 31.48 -4.88
CA GLN A 82 10.44 31.28 -6.24
C GLN A 82 9.39 31.39 -7.36
N LYS A 83 8.14 31.01 -7.15
CA LYS A 83 7.20 30.73 -8.25
C LYS A 83 5.75 31.20 -8.06
N ARG A 84 5.31 31.58 -6.87
CA ARG A 84 3.90 31.90 -6.61
C ARG A 84 3.69 33.38 -6.32
N LYS A 85 3.12 34.08 -7.27
CA LYS A 85 2.51 35.39 -7.01
C LYS A 85 1.29 35.17 -6.10
N GLY A 86 1.39 35.49 -4.83
CA GLY A 86 0.24 35.67 -3.95
C GLY A 86 -0.06 34.65 -2.88
N GLY A 87 0.90 33.91 -2.34
CA GLY A 87 0.61 33.23 -1.11
C GLY A 87 1.31 31.89 -0.88
N ARG A 88 1.60 31.62 0.38
CA ARG A 88 2.24 30.41 0.91
C ARG A 88 1.25 29.21 1.10
N LYS A 89 0.03 29.30 0.56
CA LYS A 89 -0.96 28.21 0.77
C LYS A 89 -0.68 26.99 -0.10
N SER A 90 -0.84 25.81 0.46
CA SER A 90 -0.66 24.53 -0.19
C SER A 90 -1.81 23.57 0.05
N PHE A 91 -2.03 22.66 -0.88
CA PHE A 91 -2.94 21.54 -0.75
C PHE A 91 -2.15 20.24 -0.60
N GLY A 92 -2.17 19.68 0.61
CA GLY A 92 -1.47 18.45 0.94
C GLY A 92 -2.42 17.28 1.20
N ILE A 93 -1.90 16.07 1.09
CA ILE A 93 -2.60 14.85 1.48
C ILE A 93 -1.73 13.98 2.36
N VAL A 94 -2.36 13.25 3.28
CA VAL A 94 -1.73 12.24 4.16
C VAL A 94 -2.48 10.94 4.02
N MET A 95 -1.75 9.85 3.79
CA MET A 95 -2.26 8.49 3.83
C MET A 95 -1.55 7.71 4.93
N CYS A 96 -2.31 7.18 5.89
CA CYS A 96 -1.78 6.56 7.10
C CYS A 96 -2.65 5.39 7.58
N PRO A 97 -2.23 4.59 8.58
CA PRO A 97 -3.09 3.64 9.27
C PRO A 97 -4.33 4.32 9.88
N SER A 98 -5.45 3.60 9.91
CA SER A 98 -6.76 4.18 10.32
C SER A 98 -6.77 4.75 11.75
N HIS A 99 -6.05 4.12 12.68
CA HIS A 99 -6.02 4.51 14.09
C HIS A 99 -5.22 5.80 14.37
N VAL A 100 -4.36 6.24 13.44
CA VAL A 100 -3.54 7.46 13.60
C VAL A 100 -4.05 8.67 12.81
N THR A 101 -5.17 8.58 12.11
CA THR A 101 -5.70 9.67 11.28
C THR A 101 -5.93 10.97 12.07
N GLN A 102 -6.51 10.88 13.28
CA GLN A 102 -6.73 12.04 14.14
C GLN A 102 -5.42 12.61 14.71
N LYS A 103 -4.46 11.75 15.02
CA LYS A 103 -3.12 12.17 15.41
C LYS A 103 -2.48 13.00 14.30
N TRP A 104 -2.57 12.56 13.05
CA TRP A 104 -2.04 13.29 11.91
C TRP A 104 -2.67 14.68 11.74
N VAL A 105 -3.98 14.83 11.93
CA VAL A 105 -4.65 16.14 11.88
C VAL A 105 -4.08 17.09 12.93
N ARG A 106 -3.89 16.61 14.18
CA ARG A 106 -3.28 17.38 15.25
C ARG A 106 -1.83 17.77 14.92
N GLU A 107 -1.03 16.78 14.49
CA GLU A 107 0.39 16.98 14.14
C GLU A 107 0.57 18.02 13.03
N ILE A 108 -0.29 18.01 12.00
CA ILE A 108 -0.29 19.02 10.94
C ILE A 108 -0.52 20.41 11.51
N GLY A 109 -1.52 20.60 12.38
CA GLY A 109 -1.82 21.89 13.01
C GLY A 109 -0.72 22.40 13.94
N GLU A 110 0.01 21.48 14.59
CA GLU A 110 1.15 21.83 15.47
C GLU A 110 2.45 22.12 14.68
N THR A 111 2.55 21.67 13.44
CA THR A 111 3.79 21.73 12.66
C THR A 111 3.74 22.82 11.58
N LEU A 112 2.59 23.01 10.95
CA LEU A 112 2.47 23.86 9.76
C LEU A 112 1.67 25.12 10.06
N PRO A 113 2.27 26.32 9.88
CA PRO A 113 1.57 27.58 10.07
C PRO A 113 0.37 27.70 9.13
N ASP A 114 -0.66 28.39 9.59
CA ASP A 114 -1.88 28.70 8.81
C ASP A 114 -2.44 27.52 8.02
N THR A 115 -2.43 26.35 8.65
CA THR A 115 -2.84 25.09 8.01
C THR A 115 -4.03 24.46 8.71
N TYR A 116 -4.99 24.00 7.91
CA TYR A 116 -6.15 23.25 8.36
C TYR A 116 -6.07 21.79 7.92
N GLY A 117 -6.01 20.87 8.87
CA GLY A 117 -6.08 19.42 8.64
C GLY A 117 -7.49 18.88 8.87
N MET A 118 -7.92 17.95 8.03
CA MET A 118 -9.22 17.30 8.17
C MET A 118 -9.15 15.83 7.83
N VAL A 119 -9.79 14.98 8.66
CA VAL A 119 -10.00 13.57 8.28
C VAL A 119 -11.06 13.49 7.19
N VAL A 120 -10.67 12.98 6.04
CA VAL A 120 -11.53 12.80 4.85
C VAL A 120 -11.99 11.35 4.79
N ARG A 121 -13.30 11.14 4.76
CA ARG A 121 -13.91 9.81 4.66
C ARG A 121 -14.67 9.59 3.36
N THR A 122 -15.10 10.67 2.73
CA THR A 122 -15.97 10.66 1.55
C THR A 122 -15.45 11.62 0.47
N ILE A 123 -15.98 11.46 -0.74
CA ILE A 123 -15.74 12.43 -1.83
C ILE A 123 -16.27 13.81 -1.49
N SER A 124 -17.39 13.88 -0.76
CA SER A 124 -17.95 15.16 -0.30
C SER A 124 -16.97 15.91 0.62
N ASP A 125 -16.27 15.18 1.50
CA ASP A 125 -15.30 15.80 2.40
C ASP A 125 -14.12 16.38 1.61
N ILE A 126 -13.61 15.65 0.61
CA ILE A 126 -12.50 16.16 -0.20
C ILE A 126 -12.92 17.38 -1.03
N ASN A 127 -14.13 17.39 -1.57
CA ASN A 127 -14.64 18.55 -2.31
C ASN A 127 -14.82 19.78 -1.41
N ARG A 128 -15.36 19.60 -0.19
CA ARG A 128 -15.47 20.65 0.79
C ARG A 128 -14.12 21.22 1.17
N LEU A 129 -13.15 20.34 1.45
CA LEU A 129 -11.79 20.76 1.79
C LEU A 129 -11.12 21.50 0.65
N TYR A 130 -11.34 21.05 -0.59
CA TYR A 130 -10.79 21.70 -1.77
C TYR A 130 -11.43 23.08 -2.02
N ALA A 131 -12.74 23.22 -1.81
CA ALA A 131 -13.39 24.52 -1.87
C ALA A 131 -12.83 25.50 -0.82
N MET A 132 -12.64 25.03 0.42
CA MET A 132 -12.00 25.84 1.48
C MET A 132 -10.57 26.29 1.09
N TYR A 133 -9.83 25.44 0.37
CA TYR A 133 -8.51 25.79 -0.14
C TYR A 133 -8.59 26.84 -1.26
N GLU A 134 -9.52 26.72 -2.20
CA GLU A 134 -9.66 27.68 -3.30
C GLU A 134 -10.12 29.08 -2.80
N GLU A 135 -11.07 29.11 -1.89
CA GLU A 135 -11.73 30.32 -1.40
C GLU A 135 -11.01 31.00 -0.24
N GLY A 136 -10.27 30.24 0.58
CA GLY A 136 -9.60 30.72 1.79
C GLY A 136 -8.12 31.06 1.59
N ASP A 137 -7.50 31.52 2.66
CA ASP A 137 -6.07 31.89 2.69
C ASP A 137 -5.18 30.80 3.32
N LYS A 138 -5.77 29.79 3.92
CA LYS A 138 -5.05 28.73 4.64
C LYS A 138 -4.62 27.59 3.73
N SER A 139 -3.49 27.00 4.06
CA SER A 139 -3.12 25.68 3.56
C SER A 139 -4.07 24.61 4.10
N VAL A 140 -4.30 23.55 3.35
CA VAL A 140 -5.17 22.45 3.79
C VAL A 140 -4.52 21.11 3.59
N PHE A 141 -4.83 20.17 4.49
CA PHE A 141 -4.37 18.79 4.42
C PHE A 141 -5.54 17.83 4.58
N ALA A 142 -5.72 16.97 3.58
CA ALA A 142 -6.67 15.86 3.63
C ALA A 142 -5.98 14.64 4.23
N VAL A 143 -6.45 14.17 5.38
CA VAL A 143 -5.93 12.97 6.06
C VAL A 143 -6.92 11.83 5.90
N PHE A 144 -6.48 10.70 5.39
CA PHE A 144 -7.34 9.52 5.21
C PHE A 144 -6.56 8.21 5.42
N SER A 145 -7.30 7.17 5.78
CA SER A 145 -6.70 5.86 5.96
C SER A 145 -6.45 5.17 4.61
N LYS A 146 -5.54 4.20 4.62
CA LYS A 146 -5.25 3.35 3.46
C LYS A 146 -6.48 2.61 2.94
N GLU A 147 -7.39 2.20 3.85
CA GLU A 147 -8.65 1.57 3.50
C GLU A 147 -9.58 2.57 2.79
N GLN A 148 -9.71 3.79 3.34
CA GLN A 148 -10.53 4.84 2.74
C GLN A 148 -10.01 5.27 1.37
N ALA A 149 -8.70 5.31 1.18
CA ALA A 149 -8.08 5.62 -0.11
C ALA A 149 -8.40 4.55 -1.16
N ARG A 150 -8.32 3.28 -0.77
CA ARG A 150 -8.50 2.10 -1.64
C ARG A 150 -9.95 1.77 -1.91
N ASP A 151 -10.82 1.81 -0.87
CA ASP A 151 -12.15 1.23 -0.93
C ASP A 151 -13.05 1.97 -1.92
N GLY A 152 -13.47 1.20 -2.91
CA GLY A 152 -14.36 1.65 -3.96
C GLY A 152 -15.73 1.01 -3.86
N TYR A 153 -16.26 0.61 -5.01
CA TYR A 153 -17.47 -0.17 -5.09
C TYR A 153 -17.29 -1.53 -4.40
N MET A 154 -18.22 -1.89 -3.55
CA MET A 154 -18.37 -3.31 -3.25
C MET A 154 -18.83 -3.99 -4.54
N ARG A 155 -18.11 -5.04 -4.93
CA ARG A 155 -18.43 -5.83 -6.12
C ARG A 155 -18.83 -7.23 -5.73
N TYR A 156 -19.68 -7.83 -6.53
CA TYR A 156 -20.09 -9.22 -6.41
C TYR A 156 -19.79 -9.97 -7.70
N PRO A 157 -19.62 -11.31 -7.65
CA PRO A 157 -19.44 -12.11 -8.85
C PRO A 157 -20.69 -12.03 -9.74
N ALA A 158 -20.54 -11.47 -10.94
CA ALA A 158 -21.64 -11.31 -11.90
C ALA A 158 -21.87 -12.56 -12.76
N VAL A 159 -21.10 -13.61 -12.53
CA VAL A 159 -21.18 -14.88 -13.26
C VAL A 159 -22.48 -15.62 -12.96
N ARG A 160 -22.95 -16.40 -13.94
CA ARG A 160 -24.19 -17.18 -13.85
C ARG A 160 -23.88 -18.67 -13.81
N TRP A 161 -24.49 -19.40 -12.87
CA TRP A 161 -24.36 -20.85 -12.81
C TRP A 161 -25.26 -21.54 -13.86
N ASN A 162 -24.65 -22.40 -14.68
CA ASN A 162 -25.38 -23.23 -15.64
C ASN A 162 -25.42 -24.69 -15.17
N ARG A 163 -26.61 -25.18 -14.86
CA ARG A 163 -26.80 -26.55 -14.34
C ARG A 163 -26.43 -27.63 -15.34
N ARG A 164 -26.66 -27.41 -16.67
CA ARG A 164 -26.35 -28.41 -17.71
C ARG A 164 -24.83 -28.53 -17.92
N ARG A 165 -24.13 -27.40 -17.95
CA ARG A 165 -22.66 -27.38 -18.13
C ARG A 165 -21.90 -27.56 -16.81
N ARG A 166 -22.58 -27.57 -15.68
CA ARG A 166 -21.99 -27.60 -14.32
C ARG A 166 -20.83 -26.60 -14.15
N ALA A 167 -21.01 -25.40 -14.67
CA ALA A 167 -19.99 -24.35 -14.72
C ALA A 167 -20.57 -22.95 -14.54
N PHE A 168 -19.75 -22.03 -14.08
CA PHE A 168 -20.06 -20.60 -14.11
C PHE A 168 -19.78 -20.04 -15.51
N LEU A 169 -20.73 -19.28 -16.03
CA LEU A 169 -20.65 -18.66 -17.34
C LEU A 169 -20.44 -17.15 -17.23
N CYS A 170 -19.75 -16.60 -18.22
CA CYS A 170 -19.63 -15.17 -18.43
C CYS A 170 -21.03 -14.53 -18.57
N PRO A 171 -21.30 -13.36 -17.94
CA PRO A 171 -22.59 -12.69 -18.05
C PRO A 171 -22.88 -12.16 -19.45
N ASP A 172 -21.87 -12.04 -20.32
CA ASP A 172 -21.97 -11.45 -21.67
C ASP A 172 -21.91 -12.51 -22.77
N CYS A 173 -20.81 -13.24 -22.90
CA CYS A 173 -20.60 -14.17 -23.99
C CYS A 173 -21.03 -15.63 -23.73
N ASP A 174 -21.51 -15.96 -22.52
CA ASP A 174 -21.85 -17.33 -22.08
C ASP A 174 -20.68 -18.34 -22.14
N GLY A 175 -19.44 -17.86 -22.30
CA GLY A 175 -18.24 -18.67 -22.21
C GLY A 175 -18.06 -19.23 -20.80
N VAL A 176 -17.58 -20.48 -20.69
CA VAL A 176 -17.26 -21.11 -19.41
C VAL A 176 -16.08 -20.36 -18.79
N ILE A 177 -16.20 -20.01 -17.53
CA ILE A 177 -15.08 -19.43 -16.77
C ILE A 177 -14.22 -20.56 -16.25
N GLU A 178 -12.93 -20.48 -16.54
CA GLU A 178 -11.95 -21.50 -16.22
C GLU A 178 -10.91 -20.97 -15.22
N MET A 179 -10.33 -21.86 -14.43
CA MET A 179 -9.22 -21.59 -13.51
C MET A 179 -8.08 -22.57 -13.76
N GLU A 180 -6.85 -22.11 -13.60
CA GLU A 180 -5.69 -22.97 -13.59
C GLU A 180 -5.53 -23.67 -12.25
N ILE A 181 -5.35 -24.97 -12.28
CA ILE A 181 -4.92 -25.78 -11.14
C ILE A 181 -3.58 -26.43 -11.44
N SER A 182 -2.80 -26.66 -10.39
CA SER A 182 -1.50 -27.31 -10.50
C SER A 182 -1.52 -28.56 -9.61
N GLU A 183 -1.42 -29.73 -10.23
CA GLU A 183 -1.22 -31.01 -9.55
C GLU A 183 0.02 -31.68 -10.13
N ASP A 184 0.84 -32.26 -9.27
CA ASP A 184 2.06 -33.01 -9.63
C ASP A 184 3.00 -32.26 -10.60
N GLY A 185 3.10 -30.92 -10.48
CA GLY A 185 3.94 -30.10 -11.35
C GLY A 185 3.36 -29.79 -12.74
N SER A 186 2.23 -30.39 -13.09
CA SER A 186 1.48 -30.10 -14.32
C SER A 186 0.41 -29.05 -14.07
N ARG A 187 0.21 -28.15 -15.05
CA ARG A 187 -0.85 -27.13 -15.03
C ARG A 187 -1.92 -27.54 -16.02
N TYR A 188 -3.15 -27.53 -15.58
CA TYR A 188 -4.31 -27.72 -16.44
C TYR A 188 -5.43 -26.78 -16.06
N THR A 189 -6.32 -26.57 -17.00
CA THR A 189 -7.44 -25.66 -16.90
C THR A 189 -8.71 -26.45 -16.64
N VAL A 190 -9.46 -26.04 -15.61
CA VAL A 190 -10.74 -26.64 -15.23
C VAL A 190 -11.80 -25.56 -15.10
N PRO A 191 -13.10 -25.89 -15.22
CA PRO A 191 -14.17 -24.95 -14.93
C PRO A 191 -14.01 -24.36 -13.53
N ALA A 192 -14.10 -23.04 -13.41
CA ALA A 192 -14.01 -22.33 -12.13
C ALA A 192 -15.13 -22.78 -11.20
N ASP A 193 -14.76 -23.10 -9.97
CA ASP A 193 -15.70 -23.42 -8.90
C ASP A 193 -16.16 -22.14 -8.17
N GLN A 194 -17.09 -22.27 -7.22
CA GLN A 194 -17.57 -21.13 -6.44
C GLN A 194 -16.49 -20.48 -5.55
N PHE A 195 -15.47 -21.23 -5.16
CA PHE A 195 -14.38 -20.72 -4.34
C PHE A 195 -13.44 -19.79 -5.11
N PHE A 196 -13.35 -19.97 -6.43
CA PHE A 196 -12.65 -19.04 -7.32
C PHE A 196 -13.21 -17.61 -7.20
N PHE A 197 -14.51 -17.48 -6.95
CA PHE A 197 -15.20 -16.19 -6.80
C PHE A 197 -15.46 -15.80 -5.34
N GLN A 198 -14.93 -16.53 -4.36
CA GLN A 198 -15.15 -16.21 -2.94
C GLN A 198 -14.60 -14.83 -2.56
N LYS A 199 -13.43 -14.47 -3.10
CA LYS A 199 -12.81 -13.15 -2.94
C LYS A 199 -12.43 -12.57 -4.30
N GLU A 200 -12.61 -11.26 -4.44
CA GLU A 200 -12.19 -10.57 -5.64
C GLU A 200 -10.66 -10.66 -5.79
N HIS A 201 -10.21 -11.21 -6.90
CA HIS A 201 -8.81 -11.38 -7.21
C HIS A 201 -8.52 -10.97 -8.66
N LYS A 202 -7.29 -10.48 -8.96
CA LYS A 202 -6.92 -10.02 -10.31
C LYS A 202 -7.15 -11.07 -11.40
N LYS A 203 -6.98 -12.37 -11.09
CA LYS A 203 -7.18 -13.46 -12.05
C LYS A 203 -8.65 -13.68 -12.44
N ASN A 204 -9.60 -13.21 -11.64
CA ASN A 204 -11.03 -13.39 -11.87
C ASN A 204 -11.78 -12.09 -12.16
N HIS A 205 -11.06 -11.06 -12.63
CA HIS A 205 -11.67 -9.76 -12.93
C HIS A 205 -12.33 -9.69 -14.30
N THR A 206 -11.82 -10.42 -15.28
CA THR A 206 -12.31 -10.36 -16.67
C THR A 206 -12.48 -11.75 -17.26
N CYS A 207 -13.43 -11.87 -18.18
CA CYS A 207 -13.64 -13.09 -18.95
C CYS A 207 -12.46 -13.34 -19.90
N PRO A 208 -11.88 -14.55 -19.95
CA PRO A 208 -10.78 -14.86 -20.86
C PRO A 208 -11.18 -14.87 -22.34
N HIS A 209 -12.50 -15.03 -22.64
CA HIS A 209 -12.99 -15.11 -24.01
C HIS A 209 -13.35 -13.75 -24.62
N CYS A 210 -14.02 -12.86 -23.87
CA CYS A 210 -14.53 -11.60 -24.40
C CYS A 210 -14.03 -10.35 -23.66
N GLY A 211 -13.26 -10.50 -22.56
CA GLY A 211 -12.75 -9.39 -21.79
C GLY A 211 -13.77 -8.71 -20.87
N THR A 212 -15.04 -9.13 -20.87
CA THR A 212 -16.08 -8.55 -20.00
C THR A 212 -15.74 -8.74 -18.52
N PRO A 213 -15.94 -7.72 -17.66
CA PRO A 213 -15.76 -7.84 -16.23
C PRO A 213 -16.67 -8.92 -15.63
N LEU A 214 -16.08 -9.84 -14.84
CA LEU A 214 -16.80 -10.90 -14.13
C LEU A 214 -17.34 -10.46 -12.77
N TRP A 215 -17.06 -9.22 -12.37
CA TRP A 215 -17.49 -8.61 -11.11
C TRP A 215 -18.23 -7.32 -11.39
N SER A 216 -19.44 -7.20 -10.84
CA SER A 216 -20.30 -6.02 -10.93
C SER A 216 -20.41 -5.28 -9.62
N ALA A 217 -20.67 -3.97 -9.70
CA ALA A 217 -20.96 -3.17 -8.51
C ALA A 217 -22.26 -3.67 -7.85
N VAL A 218 -22.23 -3.79 -6.52
CA VAL A 218 -23.39 -4.17 -5.73
C VAL A 218 -24.45 -3.06 -5.82
N ASN A 219 -25.67 -3.45 -6.18
CA ASN A 219 -26.85 -2.68 -5.92
C ASN A 219 -27.57 -3.32 -4.72
N PRO A 220 -27.64 -2.65 -3.55
CA PRO A 220 -28.24 -3.21 -2.35
C PRO A 220 -29.71 -3.59 -2.51
N ASP A 221 -30.44 -2.93 -3.43
CA ASP A 221 -31.85 -3.16 -3.69
C ASP A 221 -32.10 -4.32 -4.67
N LYS A 222 -31.04 -4.87 -5.25
CA LYS A 222 -31.13 -5.93 -6.23
C LYS A 222 -30.76 -7.28 -5.64
N ARG A 223 -31.68 -8.25 -5.75
CA ARG A 223 -31.38 -9.64 -5.39
C ARG A 223 -30.29 -10.21 -6.32
N ILE A 224 -29.28 -10.83 -5.73
CA ILE A 224 -28.19 -11.52 -6.44
C ILE A 224 -28.03 -12.93 -5.89
N ASP A 225 -27.44 -13.82 -6.69
CA ASP A 225 -27.22 -15.22 -6.31
C ASP A 225 -26.05 -15.45 -5.36
N TRP A 226 -25.44 -14.37 -4.90
CA TRP A 226 -24.29 -14.39 -4.01
C TRP A 226 -24.62 -13.68 -2.70
N VAL A 227 -24.17 -14.25 -1.59
CA VAL A 227 -24.31 -13.69 -0.24
C VAL A 227 -22.94 -13.30 0.30
N LYS A 228 -22.81 -12.10 0.85
CA LYS A 228 -21.57 -11.62 1.46
C LYS A 228 -21.54 -11.95 2.95
N ILE A 229 -20.56 -12.75 3.38
CA ILE A 229 -20.32 -13.07 4.79
C ILE A 229 -19.03 -12.36 5.25
N GLY A 230 -19.14 -11.16 5.76
CA GLY A 230 -18.02 -10.39 6.32
C GLY A 230 -16.69 -10.54 5.56
N GLU A 231 -15.62 -10.83 6.28
CA GLU A 231 -14.28 -11.09 5.72
C GLU A 231 -14.13 -12.48 5.09
N TYR A 232 -15.04 -13.41 5.38
CA TYR A 232 -15.05 -14.73 4.75
C TYR A 232 -15.18 -14.62 3.23
N GLY A 233 -16.06 -13.72 2.74
CA GLY A 233 -16.19 -13.42 1.32
C GLY A 233 -17.58 -13.69 0.76
N TRP A 234 -17.64 -13.89 -0.57
CA TRP A 234 -18.86 -14.19 -1.28
C TRP A 234 -19.15 -15.67 -1.32
N VAL A 235 -20.39 -16.02 -1.08
CA VAL A 235 -20.89 -17.41 -1.10
C VAL A 235 -22.00 -17.50 -2.12
N TYR A 236 -21.86 -18.41 -3.06
CA TYR A 236 -22.95 -18.75 -3.98
C TYR A 236 -24.06 -19.45 -3.19
N ARG A 237 -25.25 -18.83 -3.12
CA ARG A 237 -26.31 -19.25 -2.18
C ARG A 237 -26.74 -20.71 -2.33
N TYR A 238 -26.78 -21.21 -3.56
CA TYR A 238 -27.14 -22.62 -3.84
C TYR A 238 -25.98 -23.61 -3.68
N GLY A 239 -24.80 -23.11 -3.37
CA GLY A 239 -23.59 -23.87 -3.09
C GLY A 239 -23.08 -23.75 -1.66
N ALA A 240 -23.81 -23.09 -0.76
CA ALA A 240 -23.38 -22.79 0.61
C ALA A 240 -22.96 -24.05 1.40
N GLN A 241 -23.58 -25.21 1.16
CA GLN A 241 -23.24 -26.50 1.77
C GLN A 241 -21.74 -26.88 1.60
N ALA A 242 -21.14 -26.56 0.46
CA ALA A 242 -19.73 -26.87 0.21
C ALA A 242 -18.76 -26.03 1.06
N HIS A 243 -19.19 -24.85 1.51
CA HIS A 243 -18.40 -23.98 2.36
C HIS A 243 -18.36 -24.44 3.83
N LEU A 244 -19.35 -25.18 4.32
CA LEU A 244 -19.44 -25.66 5.70
C LEU A 244 -18.22 -26.51 6.10
N ARG A 245 -17.66 -27.27 5.14
CA ARG A 245 -16.49 -28.14 5.38
C ARG A 245 -15.15 -27.39 5.37
N ARG A 246 -15.13 -26.10 4.97
CA ARG A 246 -13.90 -25.34 4.74
C ARG A 246 -13.58 -24.29 5.82
N THR A 247 -14.50 -24.06 6.75
CA THR A 247 -14.29 -23.09 7.83
C THR A 247 -14.57 -23.72 9.18
N LYS A 248 -13.81 -23.30 10.19
CA LYS A 248 -14.02 -23.65 11.61
C LYS A 248 -14.58 -22.47 12.42
N ASN A 249 -14.79 -21.32 11.79
CA ASN A 249 -15.31 -20.12 12.46
C ASN A 249 -16.81 -20.29 12.71
N GLU A 250 -17.23 -20.42 13.97
CA GLU A 250 -18.63 -20.65 14.38
C GLU A 250 -19.59 -19.62 13.80
N ARG A 251 -19.28 -18.32 13.87
CA ARG A 251 -20.13 -17.26 13.34
C ARG A 251 -20.34 -17.35 11.83
N VAL A 252 -19.35 -17.85 11.11
CA VAL A 252 -19.43 -18.10 9.66
C VAL A 252 -20.23 -19.36 9.41
N LEU A 253 -20.05 -20.40 10.21
CA LEU A 253 -20.82 -21.67 10.12
C LEU A 253 -22.31 -21.44 10.31
N ASP A 254 -22.71 -20.63 11.30
CA ASP A 254 -24.12 -20.30 11.55
C ASP A 254 -24.77 -19.64 10.32
N GLN A 255 -24.08 -18.63 9.76
CA GLN A 255 -24.56 -17.94 8.55
C GLN A 255 -24.60 -18.86 7.32
N LEU A 256 -23.59 -19.70 7.14
CA LEU A 256 -23.56 -20.67 6.04
C LEU A 256 -24.69 -21.71 6.16
N THR A 257 -24.99 -22.15 7.38
CA THR A 257 -26.08 -23.10 7.67
C THR A 257 -27.42 -22.46 7.33
N GLU A 258 -27.65 -21.20 7.74
CA GLU A 258 -28.86 -20.45 7.41
C GLU A 258 -29.04 -20.32 5.90
N ILE A 259 -27.97 -19.94 5.16
CA ILE A 259 -28.01 -19.80 3.70
C ILE A 259 -28.28 -21.17 3.04
N ALA A 260 -27.66 -22.25 3.53
CA ALA A 260 -27.84 -23.59 2.97
C ALA A 260 -29.27 -24.12 3.17
N GLN A 261 -29.90 -23.79 4.30
CA GLN A 261 -31.29 -24.17 4.60
C GLN A 261 -32.30 -23.33 3.84
N ASN A 262 -32.04 -22.04 3.66
CA ASN A 262 -32.94 -21.09 3.02
C ASN A 262 -32.26 -20.29 1.89
N PRO A 263 -31.82 -20.93 0.80
CA PRO A 263 -31.05 -20.26 -0.26
C PRO A 263 -31.85 -19.19 -0.98
N ASP A 264 -33.17 -19.23 -0.92
CA ASP A 264 -34.08 -18.28 -1.56
C ASP A 264 -34.42 -17.06 -0.69
N ALA A 265 -34.04 -17.06 0.58
CA ALA A 265 -34.29 -15.93 1.48
C ALA A 265 -33.52 -14.67 1.01
N PHE A 266 -33.99 -13.51 1.43
CA PHE A 266 -33.30 -12.26 1.20
C PHE A 266 -32.19 -12.06 2.25
N TYR A 267 -30.95 -11.97 1.78
CA TYR A 267 -29.79 -11.66 2.61
C TYR A 267 -29.30 -10.25 2.30
N PRO A 268 -29.50 -9.29 3.21
CA PRO A 268 -29.08 -7.92 2.98
C PRO A 268 -27.55 -7.82 2.91
N ILE A 269 -27.05 -7.14 1.89
CA ILE A 269 -25.62 -6.92 1.74
C ILE A 269 -25.22 -5.78 2.70
N ARG A 270 -24.54 -6.14 3.79
CA ARG A 270 -24.05 -5.19 4.78
C ARG A 270 -22.70 -4.61 4.37
N GLY A 271 -22.46 -3.32 4.64
CA GLY A 271 -21.20 -2.64 4.42
C GLY A 271 -21.35 -1.30 3.70
N ALA A 272 -20.22 -0.63 3.51
CA ALA A 272 -20.19 0.66 2.82
C ALA A 272 -20.19 0.44 1.30
N HIS A 273 -21.30 0.77 0.64
CA HIS A 273 -21.41 0.74 -0.82
C HIS A 273 -20.83 2.03 -1.41
N ARG A 274 -19.49 2.18 -1.36
CA ARG A 274 -18.83 3.32 -1.98
C ARG A 274 -18.86 3.19 -3.50
N ARG A 275 -19.19 4.29 -4.18
CA ARG A 275 -19.29 4.29 -5.64
C ARG A 275 -17.98 4.58 -6.35
N PHE A 276 -16.98 5.16 -5.66
CA PHE A 276 -15.71 5.56 -6.28
C PHE A 276 -14.58 5.56 -5.26
N PRO A 277 -13.43 4.92 -5.56
CA PRO A 277 -12.26 4.99 -4.69
C PRO A 277 -11.81 6.44 -4.53
N LEU A 278 -11.49 6.84 -3.31
CA LEU A 278 -11.05 8.20 -3.03
C LEU A 278 -9.76 8.53 -3.78
N SER A 279 -8.80 7.59 -3.85
CA SER A 279 -7.55 7.74 -4.60
C SER A 279 -7.79 8.02 -6.08
N THR A 280 -8.69 7.25 -6.71
CA THR A 280 -9.04 7.42 -8.11
C THR A 280 -9.76 8.75 -8.36
N TYR A 281 -10.64 9.17 -7.44
CA TYR A 281 -11.31 10.47 -7.53
C TYR A 281 -10.29 11.62 -7.46
N ILE A 282 -9.42 11.62 -6.47
CA ILE A 282 -8.36 12.61 -6.29
C ILE A 282 -7.47 12.68 -7.54
N LYS A 283 -7.03 11.52 -8.05
CA LYS A 283 -6.23 11.46 -9.29
C LYS A 283 -6.94 12.08 -10.49
N LYS A 284 -8.24 11.83 -10.65
CA LYS A 284 -9.01 12.35 -11.80
C LYS A 284 -9.32 13.84 -11.68
N LYS A 285 -9.63 14.33 -10.49
CA LYS A 285 -10.12 15.70 -10.27
C LYS A 285 -9.07 16.69 -9.80
N LEU A 286 -8.08 16.20 -9.03
CA LEU A 286 -7.10 17.07 -8.35
C LEU A 286 -5.64 16.83 -8.79
N ARG A 287 -5.43 16.08 -9.89
CA ARG A 287 -4.08 15.84 -10.40
C ARG A 287 -3.36 17.15 -10.69
N GLY A 288 -2.13 17.26 -10.16
CA GLY A 288 -1.28 18.44 -10.30
C GLY A 288 -1.67 19.64 -9.41
N ARG A 289 -2.76 19.51 -8.63
CA ARG A 289 -3.19 20.51 -7.64
C ARG A 289 -2.76 20.18 -6.22
N ILE A 290 -2.28 18.94 -6.00
CA ILE A 290 -1.78 18.48 -4.71
C ILE A 290 -0.28 18.78 -4.67
N ASP A 291 0.12 19.63 -3.74
CA ASP A 291 1.51 20.07 -3.61
C ASP A 291 2.36 18.98 -2.94
N GLY A 292 1.87 18.31 -1.89
CA GLY A 292 2.61 17.29 -1.18
C GLY A 292 1.78 16.09 -0.75
N PHE A 293 2.41 14.91 -0.76
CA PHE A 293 1.84 13.68 -0.27
C PHE A 293 2.75 13.05 0.78
N LEU A 294 2.26 12.98 2.01
CA LEU A 294 2.89 12.29 3.14
C LEU A 294 2.29 10.88 3.27
N CYS A 295 3.11 9.87 3.16
CA CYS A 295 2.70 8.47 3.25
C CYS A 295 3.35 7.80 4.45
N ASP A 296 2.55 7.53 5.47
CA ASP A 296 3.00 6.88 6.71
C ASP A 296 2.95 5.36 6.58
N GLU A 297 3.82 4.66 7.30
CA GLU A 297 4.01 3.21 7.27
C GLU A 297 4.15 2.67 5.84
N LEU A 298 5.11 3.24 5.09
CA LEU A 298 5.31 2.97 3.66
C LEU A 298 5.45 1.48 3.33
N HIS A 299 5.98 0.68 4.25
CA HIS A 299 6.14 -0.77 4.10
C HIS A 299 4.81 -1.52 3.88
N GLU A 300 3.68 -0.99 4.33
CA GLU A 300 2.36 -1.60 4.14
C GLU A 300 1.90 -1.58 2.67
N TYR A 301 2.55 -0.77 1.83
CA TYR A 301 2.23 -0.62 0.40
C TYR A 301 3.21 -1.37 -0.52
N ASN A 302 4.06 -2.22 0.04
CA ASN A 302 5.08 -2.95 -0.71
C ASN A 302 4.47 -3.92 -1.72
N ASN A 303 3.52 -4.74 -1.33
CA ASN A 303 2.99 -5.82 -2.15
C ASN A 303 2.15 -5.36 -3.35
N ASN A 304 1.87 -6.30 -4.26
CA ASN A 304 0.90 -6.11 -5.35
C ASN A 304 -0.53 -6.11 -4.79
N SER A 305 -0.91 -5.01 -4.15
CA SER A 305 -2.16 -4.86 -3.41
C SER A 305 -2.94 -3.62 -3.84
N GLY A 306 -4.25 -3.64 -3.60
CA GLY A 306 -5.11 -2.47 -3.87
C GLY A 306 -4.73 -1.24 -3.06
N GLN A 307 -4.14 -1.41 -1.85
CA GLN A 307 -3.62 -0.29 -1.06
C GLN A 307 -2.40 0.34 -1.72
N GLY A 308 -1.48 -0.49 -2.23
CA GLY A 308 -0.35 -0.03 -3.01
C GLY A 308 -0.76 0.67 -4.32
N ASP A 309 -1.82 0.18 -4.98
CA ASP A 309 -2.35 0.84 -6.17
C ASP A 309 -2.98 2.20 -5.82
N ALA A 310 -3.71 2.31 -4.71
CA ALA A 310 -4.24 3.59 -4.21
C ALA A 310 -3.13 4.58 -3.88
N MET A 311 -2.05 4.15 -3.21
CA MET A 311 -0.87 4.96 -2.95
C MET A 311 -0.23 5.45 -4.26
N ALA A 312 -0.07 4.59 -5.27
CA ALA A 312 0.47 4.95 -6.57
C ALA A 312 -0.41 5.98 -7.32
N GLU A 313 -1.74 5.88 -7.20
CA GLU A 313 -2.66 6.87 -7.76
C GLU A 313 -2.50 8.24 -7.13
N LEU A 314 -2.39 8.30 -5.80
CA LEU A 314 -2.19 9.54 -5.04
C LEU A 314 -0.81 10.12 -5.30
N TYR A 315 0.23 9.29 -5.35
CA TYR A 315 1.57 9.70 -5.79
C TYR A 315 1.51 10.32 -7.19
N GLY A 316 0.82 9.67 -8.13
CA GLY A 316 0.63 10.17 -9.50
C GLY A 316 -0.12 11.50 -9.58
N ALA A 317 -0.93 11.84 -8.57
CA ALA A 317 -1.68 13.09 -8.49
C ALA A 317 -0.91 14.25 -7.85
N SER A 318 0.12 13.96 -7.04
CA SER A 318 0.85 14.92 -6.20
C SER A 318 2.12 15.43 -6.88
N ARG A 319 2.60 16.60 -6.49
CA ARG A 319 3.85 17.19 -7.01
C ARG A 319 5.07 16.56 -6.36
N CYS A 320 5.06 16.36 -5.05
CA CYS A 320 6.11 15.68 -4.31
C CYS A 320 5.55 14.63 -3.35
N PHE A 321 6.43 13.72 -2.92
CA PHE A 321 6.09 12.55 -2.11
C PHE A 321 7.13 12.33 -1.03
N VAL A 322 6.68 12.17 0.21
CA VAL A 322 7.48 11.73 1.35
C VAL A 322 6.92 10.43 1.88
N GLY A 323 7.67 9.36 1.70
CA GLY A 323 7.34 8.07 2.28
C GLY A 323 8.09 7.85 3.59
N MET A 324 7.39 7.43 4.64
CA MET A 324 7.94 7.27 5.99
C MET A 324 7.69 5.88 6.52
N THR A 325 8.70 5.27 7.12
CA THR A 325 8.58 3.96 7.76
C THR A 325 9.73 3.69 8.72
N ALA A 326 9.52 2.79 9.68
CA ALA A 326 10.62 2.26 10.49
C ALA A 326 11.37 1.13 9.75
N THR A 327 10.63 0.31 9.02
CA THR A 327 11.17 -0.85 8.29
C THR A 327 10.65 -0.84 6.86
N LEU A 328 11.53 -0.70 5.87
CA LEU A 328 11.10 -0.62 4.48
C LEU A 328 10.88 -1.99 3.83
N ILE A 329 11.64 -2.99 4.25
CA ILE A 329 11.68 -4.31 3.62
C ILE A 329 11.16 -5.35 4.61
N ASN A 330 10.06 -6.02 4.26
CA ASN A 330 9.44 -7.10 5.04
C ASN A 330 10.02 -8.48 4.70
N GLY A 331 11.33 -8.56 4.53
CA GLY A 331 12.06 -9.81 4.33
C GLY A 331 12.11 -10.33 2.89
N TYR A 332 11.22 -9.95 1.98
CA TYR A 332 11.17 -10.49 0.61
C TYR A 332 11.41 -9.41 -0.46
N SER A 333 12.20 -9.76 -1.50
CA SER A 333 12.47 -8.86 -2.63
C SER A 333 11.22 -8.54 -3.45
N SER A 334 10.28 -9.48 -3.58
CA SER A 334 9.02 -9.26 -4.30
C SER A 334 8.17 -8.13 -3.72
N GLY A 335 8.22 -7.91 -2.40
CA GLY A 335 7.52 -6.81 -1.75
C GLY A 335 8.03 -5.46 -2.21
N ILE A 336 9.33 -5.23 -2.06
CA ILE A 336 9.95 -3.95 -2.40
C ILE A 336 9.91 -3.64 -3.91
N PHE A 337 9.90 -4.65 -4.78
CA PHE A 337 9.77 -4.50 -6.22
C PHE A 337 8.57 -3.64 -6.62
N HIS A 338 7.39 -3.96 -6.08
CA HIS A 338 6.18 -3.22 -6.41
C HIS A 338 6.20 -1.78 -5.91
N LEU A 339 6.78 -1.54 -4.73
CA LEU A 339 6.95 -0.19 -4.20
C LEU A 339 7.88 0.63 -5.09
N LEU A 340 9.08 0.12 -5.41
CA LEU A 340 10.05 0.80 -6.27
C LEU A 340 9.45 1.16 -7.62
N TYR A 341 8.68 0.23 -8.21
CA TYR A 341 8.00 0.49 -9.49
C TYR A 341 6.94 1.58 -9.41
N ARG A 342 6.30 1.77 -8.24
CA ARG A 342 5.30 2.81 -8.03
C ARG A 342 5.91 4.19 -7.88
N ILE A 343 7.06 4.30 -7.21
CA ILE A 343 7.67 5.60 -6.85
C ILE A 343 8.84 6.01 -7.75
N ILE A 344 9.62 5.07 -8.26
CA ILE A 344 10.79 5.33 -9.12
C ILE A 344 10.85 4.42 -10.37
N PRO A 345 9.75 4.35 -11.16
CA PRO A 345 9.69 3.42 -12.31
C PRO A 345 10.78 3.65 -13.34
N GLY A 346 11.22 4.89 -13.53
CA GLY A 346 12.30 5.23 -14.46
C GLY A 346 13.64 4.60 -14.11
N LEU A 347 13.94 4.46 -12.82
CA LEU A 347 15.16 3.81 -12.35
C LEU A 347 15.07 2.29 -12.53
N MET A 348 13.90 1.70 -12.24
CA MET A 348 13.63 0.27 -12.47
C MET A 348 13.80 -0.10 -13.95
N LEU A 349 13.28 0.73 -14.85
CA LEU A 349 13.43 0.52 -16.31
C LEU A 349 14.90 0.65 -16.75
N LYS A 350 15.66 1.59 -16.22
CA LYS A 350 17.10 1.73 -16.51
C LYS A 350 17.90 0.51 -16.06
N ASP A 351 17.48 -0.15 -14.98
CA ASP A 351 18.05 -1.41 -14.48
C ASP A 351 17.53 -2.65 -15.25
N GLY A 352 16.81 -2.45 -16.35
CA GLY A 352 16.27 -3.52 -17.18
C GLY A 352 15.08 -4.27 -16.60
N LYS A 353 14.54 -3.82 -15.45
CA LYS A 353 13.41 -4.48 -14.79
C LYS A 353 12.09 -4.03 -15.41
N ARG A 354 11.21 -4.98 -15.72
CA ARG A 354 9.89 -4.72 -16.29
C ARG A 354 8.79 -5.07 -15.27
N TYR A 355 7.76 -4.24 -15.17
CA TYR A 355 6.65 -4.46 -14.24
C TYR A 355 5.98 -5.84 -14.37
N LYS A 356 5.91 -6.38 -15.60
CA LYS A 356 5.32 -7.71 -15.87
C LYS A 356 6.22 -8.88 -15.50
N SER A 357 7.49 -8.64 -15.18
CA SER A 357 8.49 -9.67 -14.90
C SER A 357 9.13 -9.49 -13.52
N PRO A 358 8.36 -9.57 -12.41
CA PRO A 358 8.91 -9.43 -11.06
C PRO A 358 9.94 -10.52 -10.73
N GLY A 359 9.83 -11.71 -11.36
CA GLY A 359 10.78 -12.80 -11.18
C GLY A 359 12.22 -12.46 -11.59
N ASP A 360 12.42 -11.55 -12.55
CA ASP A 360 13.77 -11.10 -12.96
C ASP A 360 14.40 -10.25 -11.85
N PHE A 361 13.60 -9.50 -11.10
CA PHE A 361 14.08 -8.75 -9.94
C PHE A 361 14.38 -9.69 -8.78
N ASP A 362 13.52 -10.67 -8.52
CA ASP A 362 13.72 -11.66 -7.46
C ASP A 362 14.95 -12.53 -7.72
N ALA A 363 15.23 -12.88 -8.97
CA ALA A 363 16.40 -13.65 -9.36
C ALA A 363 17.73 -12.89 -9.15
N GLU A 364 17.72 -11.56 -9.29
CA GLU A 364 18.93 -10.73 -9.14
C GLU A 364 19.10 -10.19 -7.71
N TYR A 365 18.00 -9.80 -7.06
CA TYR A 365 18.03 -9.11 -5.76
C TYR A 365 17.42 -9.89 -4.60
N GLY A 366 16.80 -11.02 -4.86
CA GLY A 366 16.20 -11.89 -3.84
C GLY A 366 17.00 -13.13 -3.58
N VAL A 367 16.51 -13.93 -2.65
CA VAL A 367 17.01 -15.29 -2.40
C VAL A 367 15.99 -16.26 -2.98
N VAL A 368 16.40 -17.04 -3.98
CA VAL A 368 15.52 -17.99 -4.69
C VAL A 368 16.11 -19.38 -4.60
N GLU A 369 15.36 -20.29 -4.01
CA GLU A 369 15.67 -21.72 -3.99
C GLU A 369 15.05 -22.37 -5.23
N ASN A 370 15.89 -23.05 -6.03
CA ASN A 370 15.43 -23.79 -7.19
C ASN A 370 15.64 -25.28 -6.95
N THR A 371 14.56 -26.04 -6.94
CA THR A 371 14.60 -27.51 -6.88
C THR A 371 14.64 -28.06 -8.30
N TYR A 372 15.59 -28.96 -8.54
CA TYR A 372 15.77 -29.61 -9.83
C TYR A 372 15.50 -31.11 -9.70
N GLU A 373 14.72 -31.65 -10.61
CA GLU A 373 14.58 -33.08 -10.79
C GLU A 373 15.69 -33.56 -11.74
N ILE A 374 16.52 -34.47 -11.26
CA ILE A 374 17.56 -35.10 -12.06
C ILE A 374 16.99 -36.44 -12.50
N GLN A 375 16.72 -36.61 -13.80
CA GLN A 375 16.41 -37.92 -14.34
C GLN A 375 17.74 -38.64 -14.59
N ASP A 376 18.02 -39.64 -13.79
CA ASP A 376 19.12 -40.54 -14.03
C ASP A 376 18.87 -41.31 -15.31
N ALA A 377 19.85 -41.23 -16.22
CA ALA A 377 19.80 -42.01 -17.47
C ALA A 377 20.24 -43.46 -17.17
N GLU A 378 19.36 -44.22 -16.51
CA GLU A 378 19.50 -45.68 -16.56
C GLU A 378 19.08 -46.16 -17.95
N TYR A 379 20.02 -46.78 -18.63
CA TYR A 379 19.82 -47.54 -19.90
C TYR A 379 19.74 -46.77 -21.23
N ASN A 380 20.58 -45.75 -21.48
CA ASN A 380 20.99 -45.54 -22.90
C ASN A 380 22.21 -44.62 -22.96
N SER A 381 23.27 -45.12 -23.52
CA SER A 381 24.62 -44.47 -23.62
C SER A 381 24.68 -43.18 -24.46
N ASN A 382 23.57 -42.67 -24.95
CA ASN A 382 23.52 -41.48 -25.79
C ASN A 382 22.57 -40.36 -25.32
N ARG A 383 22.04 -40.41 -24.08
CA ARG A 383 21.19 -39.32 -23.56
C ARG A 383 21.93 -38.50 -22.52
N ARG A 384 22.11 -37.21 -22.81
CA ARG A 384 22.54 -36.18 -21.84
C ARG A 384 21.55 -36.14 -20.69
N THR A 385 22.04 -36.21 -19.45
CA THR A 385 21.25 -35.91 -18.24
C THR A 385 20.51 -34.60 -18.37
N SER A 386 19.18 -34.62 -18.44
CA SER A 386 18.39 -33.39 -18.45
C SER A 386 18.02 -33.01 -17.03
N LYS A 387 18.54 -31.87 -16.57
CA LYS A 387 18.06 -31.23 -15.34
C LYS A 387 16.81 -30.43 -15.66
N ARG A 388 15.68 -30.80 -15.12
CA ARG A 388 14.44 -30.02 -15.21
C ARG A 388 14.18 -29.30 -13.89
N ARG A 389 14.07 -27.96 -13.93
CA ARG A 389 13.65 -27.17 -12.78
C ARG A 389 12.18 -27.46 -12.48
N THR A 390 11.87 -28.09 -11.36
CA THR A 390 10.53 -28.50 -10.96
C THR A 390 9.84 -27.49 -10.07
N LYS A 391 10.59 -26.80 -9.20
CA LYS A 391 10.06 -25.83 -8.26
C LYS A 391 11.02 -24.66 -8.09
N SER A 392 10.46 -23.44 -7.97
CA SER A 392 11.18 -22.24 -7.55
C SER A 392 10.45 -21.64 -6.34
N LYS A 393 11.13 -21.49 -5.22
CA LYS A 393 10.58 -20.91 -3.98
C LYS A 393 11.42 -19.70 -3.61
N GLN A 394 10.73 -18.57 -3.37
CA GLN A 394 11.38 -17.39 -2.82
C GLN A 394 11.58 -17.59 -1.31
N LEU A 395 12.78 -17.32 -0.84
CA LEU A 395 13.16 -17.31 0.57
C LEU A 395 13.29 -15.87 1.07
N PRO A 396 13.21 -15.64 2.39
CA PRO A 396 13.53 -14.34 2.97
C PRO A 396 14.96 -13.91 2.63
N GLY A 397 15.12 -12.66 2.25
CA GLY A 397 16.41 -12.07 1.91
C GLY A 397 16.28 -11.07 0.76
N VAL A 398 17.03 -9.96 0.88
CA VAL A 398 17.13 -8.93 -0.14
C VAL A 398 18.60 -8.50 -0.22
N SER A 399 19.12 -8.45 -1.43
CA SER A 399 20.49 -8.02 -1.68
C SER A 399 20.72 -6.57 -1.23
N PRO A 400 21.81 -6.25 -0.53
CA PRO A 400 22.20 -4.88 -0.20
C PRO A 400 22.32 -3.96 -1.43
N LEU A 401 22.49 -4.52 -2.62
CA LEU A 401 22.52 -3.76 -3.87
C LEU A 401 21.21 -3.01 -4.15
N VAL A 402 20.08 -3.47 -3.62
CA VAL A 402 18.79 -2.73 -3.71
C VAL A 402 18.92 -1.35 -3.06
N PHE A 403 19.56 -1.28 -1.90
CA PHE A 403 19.77 0.03 -1.23
C PHE A 403 20.67 0.94 -2.07
N SER A 404 21.82 0.47 -2.52
CA SER A 404 22.76 1.30 -3.26
C SER A 404 22.25 1.73 -4.63
N ARG A 405 21.48 0.88 -5.33
CA ARG A 405 20.99 1.17 -6.68
C ARG A 405 19.71 1.99 -6.71
N PHE A 406 18.78 1.74 -5.76
CA PHE A 406 17.43 2.27 -5.85
C PHE A 406 17.04 3.21 -4.71
N LEU A 407 17.58 3.02 -3.51
CA LEU A 407 17.08 3.69 -2.31
C LEU A 407 17.99 4.80 -1.80
N LEU A 408 19.29 4.61 -1.84
CA LEU A 408 20.25 5.48 -1.17
C LEU A 408 20.16 6.96 -1.60
N GLU A 409 19.89 7.21 -2.89
CA GLU A 409 19.73 8.58 -3.42
C GLU A 409 18.49 9.29 -2.86
N TYR A 410 17.46 8.53 -2.45
CA TYR A 410 16.14 9.06 -2.07
C TYR A 410 15.88 9.01 -0.58
N THR A 411 16.76 8.36 0.20
CA THR A 411 16.48 7.99 1.59
C THR A 411 17.35 8.76 2.56
N ALA A 412 16.70 9.30 3.59
CA ALA A 412 17.34 9.74 4.82
C ALA A 412 17.09 8.71 5.93
N PHE A 413 18.13 8.40 6.70
CA PHE A 413 18.08 7.45 7.80
C PHE A 413 18.20 8.19 9.12
N LEU A 414 17.48 7.72 10.14
CA LEU A 414 17.57 8.24 11.51
C LEU A 414 17.33 7.11 12.51
N SER A 415 18.32 6.87 13.35
CA SER A 415 18.18 5.98 14.50
C SER A 415 17.94 6.79 15.78
N LEU A 416 17.46 6.14 16.83
CA LEU A 416 17.36 6.78 18.15
C LEU A 416 18.72 7.15 18.70
N SER A 417 19.76 6.36 18.37
CA SER A 417 21.13 6.67 18.76
C SER A 417 21.68 7.96 18.18
N ASP A 418 21.19 8.39 17.01
CA ASP A 418 21.58 9.66 16.38
C ASP A 418 21.05 10.88 17.16
N MET A 419 20.01 10.71 17.96
CA MET A 419 19.47 11.74 18.85
C MET A 419 20.24 11.86 20.17
N GLY A 420 21.10 10.89 20.47
CA GLY A 420 22.13 10.92 21.50
C GLY A 420 21.59 11.29 22.89
N LYS A 421 22.27 12.26 23.55
CA LYS A 421 21.98 12.72 24.91
C LYS A 421 20.60 13.36 25.12
N ASN A 422 19.86 13.60 24.03
CA ASN A 422 18.52 14.18 24.08
C ASN A 422 17.42 13.16 24.45
N LEU A 423 17.75 11.88 24.50
CA LEU A 423 16.81 10.83 24.93
C LEU A 423 17.01 10.50 26.41
N PRO A 424 15.93 10.14 27.13
CA PRO A 424 16.05 9.61 28.49
C PRO A 424 16.84 8.31 28.50
N ASP A 425 17.51 8.04 29.62
CA ASP A 425 18.15 6.75 29.85
C ASP A 425 17.11 5.63 29.76
N TYR A 426 17.50 4.52 29.15
CA TYR A 426 16.62 3.41 28.88
C TYR A 426 17.26 2.10 29.33
N GLU A 427 16.51 1.30 30.09
CA GLU A 427 16.91 -0.02 30.57
C GLU A 427 15.83 -1.05 30.21
N GLU A 428 16.24 -2.14 29.56
CA GLU A 428 15.37 -3.30 29.33
C GLU A 428 15.48 -4.30 30.47
N ILE A 429 14.39 -4.53 31.17
CA ILE A 429 14.31 -5.55 32.23
C ILE A 429 13.50 -6.73 31.67
N PRO A 430 14.13 -7.84 31.26
CA PRO A 430 13.40 -9.02 30.82
C PRO A 430 12.70 -9.68 32.00
N VAL A 431 11.38 -9.76 31.95
CA VAL A 431 10.56 -10.47 32.93
C VAL A 431 10.18 -11.84 32.36
N PRO A 432 10.79 -12.94 32.81
CA PRO A 432 10.39 -14.27 32.37
C PRO A 432 9.01 -14.60 32.93
N LEU A 433 8.09 -14.99 32.05
CA LEU A 433 6.78 -15.50 32.45
C LEU A 433 6.77 -17.02 32.28
N GLU A 434 6.40 -17.73 33.33
CA GLU A 434 6.14 -19.17 33.25
C GLU A 434 4.85 -19.41 32.47
N MET A 435 4.90 -20.31 31.51
CA MET A 435 3.72 -20.69 30.74
C MET A 435 2.83 -21.58 31.62
N PRO A 436 1.53 -21.26 31.77
CA PRO A 436 0.60 -22.12 32.50
C PRO A 436 0.60 -23.54 31.96
N GLU A 437 0.39 -24.54 32.83
CA GLU A 437 0.48 -25.96 32.48
C GLU A 437 -0.55 -26.39 31.40
N ASP A 438 -1.69 -25.68 31.33
CA ASP A 438 -2.76 -25.90 30.35
C ASP A 438 -2.45 -25.37 28.94
N VAL A 439 -1.32 -24.68 28.77
CA VAL A 439 -0.85 -24.15 27.48
C VAL A 439 0.44 -24.83 27.02
N ARG A 440 1.04 -25.67 27.86
CA ARG A 440 2.14 -26.56 27.50
C ARG A 440 1.63 -27.79 26.75
#